data_0a38bd621a19f0adad33e9f6f05dc205
#
_entry.id   0a38bd621a19f0adad33e9f6f05dc205
#
_cell.length_a   1.000
_cell.length_b   1.000
_cell.length_c   1.000
_cell.angle_alpha   90.00
_cell.angle_beta   90.00
_cell.angle_gamma   90.00
#
_symmetry.space_group_name_H-M   'P 1'
#
loop_
_entity.id
_entity.type
_entity.pdbx_description
1 polymer ?
#
loop_
_entity_poly.entity_id
_entity_poly.type
_entity_poly.pdbx_seq_one_letter_code
_entity_poly.pdbx_strand_id
1 'polypeptide(L)'
;MYIVKNALRNLLRSKGRNILIGLIVLVIAVASCLALSIRQAAATARESGLENLAVTAQISLDRQAMLQKIQQGGGDMKDAFQNMTALSLEEMQTYAKSQYVKDFTYTLTTSLNAGEGLEAVDTSGSSDSGGNAQAQQPPNLPDGGKGGRFPLEGMGTQGDFTLVGYSSHSAMTAFVAGTCQVTDGEVFDEAAAEPVCLISDELATLNGLQVGDTLALVNPNDETETVTLTIAGLYHNSAAGAEQGGMMKGFSAASDPANQIYLSYPALKAITDASAAAAVTSTDEETGVTSTTALRAQTAGVYSFADTAAYEAFQADARAMGLSEDYAVTSTDVEAYEQSLLPLQNLSKFAAWFLLVVLLIGGAILIVFHIFNIRERKYEIGVLTAIGMRKSRVALQFLTELFTVTFVFLLLGTAIGGAASVPVTNALLASQISAQETQQANRQQNFGRPGGMDGGGADAAPADLPTGGGGGFRGMGRQMVSYLSDVSSATDWVVVLQLLGIGLALTLLSACVAVAAVMRYEPLKILSERG
;
A
#
# COMPACT_ATOMS: atom_id res chain seq x y z
N MET A 1 -53.54 7.19 22.12
CA MET A 1 -53.79 8.20 21.07
C MET A 1 -53.81 9.64 21.61
N TYR A 2 -54.36 9.92 22.82
CA TYR A 2 -54.40 11.26 23.42
C TYR A 2 -53.01 11.86 23.72
N ILE A 3 -52.07 11.06 24.26
CA ILE A 3 -50.70 11.49 24.60
C ILE A 3 -49.93 12.00 23.41
N VAL A 4 -49.97 11.28 22.27
CA VAL A 4 -49.28 11.65 21.03
C VAL A 4 -49.87 12.93 20.42
N LYS A 5 -51.23 13.08 20.46
CA LYS A 5 -51.90 14.29 19.95
C LYS A 5 -51.57 15.53 20.77
N ASN A 6 -51.43 15.40 22.09
CA ASN A 6 -50.98 16.49 22.96
C ASN A 6 -49.51 16.82 22.80
N ALA A 7 -48.65 15.83 22.63
CA ALA A 7 -47.22 16.04 22.34
C ALA A 7 -47.03 16.84 21.04
N LEU A 8 -47.75 16.50 19.96
CA LEU A 8 -47.70 17.23 18.69
C LEU A 8 -48.20 18.70 18.84
N ARG A 9 -49.27 18.96 19.61
CA ARG A 9 -49.73 20.31 19.85
C ARG A 9 -48.72 21.14 20.64
N ASN A 10 -48.05 20.56 21.63
CA ASN A 10 -47.00 21.23 22.41
C ASN A 10 -45.77 21.54 21.57
N LEU A 11 -45.39 20.67 20.60
CA LEU A 11 -44.31 20.93 19.68
C LEU A 11 -44.52 22.24 18.88
N LEU A 12 -45.75 22.48 18.41
CA LEU A 12 -46.12 23.69 17.68
C LEU A 12 -46.14 24.97 18.54
N ARG A 13 -46.28 24.83 19.86
CA ARG A 13 -46.37 25.97 20.81
C ARG A 13 -44.99 26.43 21.30
N SER A 14 -43.99 25.54 21.35
CA SER A 14 -42.61 25.82 21.82
C SER A 14 -41.57 25.76 20.69
N LYS A 15 -41.82 26.48 19.57
CA LYS A 15 -41.02 26.39 18.34
C LYS A 15 -39.54 26.69 18.54
N GLY A 16 -39.17 27.78 19.22
CA GLY A 16 -37.76 28.20 19.33
C GLY A 16 -36.89 27.15 20.05
N ARG A 17 -37.38 26.55 21.12
CA ARG A 17 -36.65 25.56 21.89
C ARG A 17 -36.52 24.24 21.17
N ASN A 18 -37.56 23.78 20.50
CA ASN A 18 -37.54 22.56 19.73
C ASN A 18 -36.63 22.68 18.51
N ILE A 19 -36.58 23.86 17.89
CA ILE A 19 -35.63 24.16 16.80
C ILE A 19 -34.18 24.10 17.31
N LEU A 20 -33.91 24.64 18.51
CA LEU A 20 -32.55 24.65 19.06
C LEU A 20 -32.06 23.23 19.41
N ILE A 21 -32.92 22.40 20.05
CA ILE A 21 -32.61 20.99 20.30
C ILE A 21 -32.44 20.27 18.96
N GLY A 22 -33.33 20.51 18.01
CA GLY A 22 -33.26 19.91 16.67
C GLY A 22 -31.98 20.28 15.92
N LEU A 23 -31.54 21.52 16.01
CA LEU A 23 -30.28 21.97 15.39
C LEU A 23 -29.07 21.26 15.97
N ILE A 24 -29.03 21.05 17.30
CA ILE A 24 -27.97 20.28 17.95
C ILE A 24 -27.97 18.85 17.45
N VAL A 25 -29.16 18.20 17.41
CA VAL A 25 -29.30 16.83 16.89
C VAL A 25 -28.89 16.75 15.43
N LEU A 26 -29.25 17.74 14.62
CA LEU A 26 -28.90 17.82 13.21
C LEU A 26 -27.37 17.87 13.02
N VAL A 27 -26.67 18.73 13.78
CA VAL A 27 -25.20 18.82 13.71
C VAL A 27 -24.55 17.49 14.10
N ILE A 28 -25.02 16.87 15.20
CA ILE A 28 -24.53 15.55 15.63
C ILE A 28 -24.80 14.50 14.55
N ALA A 29 -25.98 14.51 13.95
CA ALA A 29 -26.37 13.55 12.91
C ALA A 29 -25.53 13.70 11.64
N VAL A 30 -25.31 14.95 11.18
CA VAL A 30 -24.45 15.22 10.00
C VAL A 30 -23.02 14.76 10.27
N ALA A 31 -22.43 15.16 11.42
CA ALA A 31 -21.07 14.79 11.76
C ALA A 31 -20.90 13.26 11.92
N SER A 32 -21.90 12.60 12.56
CA SER A 32 -21.89 11.14 12.71
C SER A 32 -22.09 10.42 11.37
N CYS A 33 -22.93 10.96 10.48
CA CYS A 33 -23.13 10.42 9.14
C CYS A 33 -21.84 10.47 8.34
N LEU A 34 -21.14 11.60 8.32
CA LEU A 34 -19.84 11.75 7.66
C LEU A 34 -18.81 10.75 8.19
N ALA A 35 -18.70 10.62 9.50
CA ALA A 35 -17.76 9.69 10.12
C ALA A 35 -18.05 8.22 9.79
N LEU A 36 -19.33 7.82 9.83
CA LEU A 36 -19.74 6.45 9.46
C LEU A 36 -19.57 6.19 7.96
N SER A 37 -19.88 7.17 7.11
CA SER A 37 -19.68 7.06 5.66
C SER A 37 -18.20 6.89 5.28
N ILE A 38 -17.30 7.64 5.91
CA ILE A 38 -15.85 7.48 5.70
C ILE A 38 -15.40 6.07 6.11
N ARG A 39 -15.88 5.55 7.24
CA ARG A 39 -15.53 4.20 7.68
C ARG A 39 -16.05 3.13 6.71
N GLN A 40 -17.29 3.28 6.25
CA GLN A 40 -17.89 2.36 5.28
C GLN A 40 -17.15 2.41 3.96
N ALA A 41 -16.84 3.60 3.45
CA ALA A 41 -16.07 3.78 2.23
C ALA A 41 -14.69 3.08 2.30
N ALA A 42 -14.00 3.20 3.45
CA ALA A 42 -12.73 2.52 3.66
C ALA A 42 -12.86 0.99 3.69
N ALA A 43 -13.94 0.46 4.30
CA ALA A 43 -14.19 -0.97 4.34
C ALA A 43 -14.52 -1.53 2.94
N THR A 44 -15.42 -0.85 2.21
CA THR A 44 -15.82 -1.27 0.86
C THR A 44 -14.66 -1.15 -0.13
N ALA A 45 -13.86 -0.09 -0.07
CA ALA A 45 -12.70 0.05 -0.94
C ALA A 45 -11.68 -1.07 -0.72
N ARG A 46 -11.48 -1.50 0.53
CA ARG A 46 -10.61 -2.64 0.82
C ARG A 46 -11.15 -3.94 0.26
N GLU A 47 -12.41 -4.23 0.51
CA GLU A 47 -13.06 -5.48 0.10
C GLU A 47 -13.15 -5.61 -1.43
N SER A 48 -13.74 -4.62 -2.10
CA SER A 48 -13.93 -4.65 -3.56
C SER A 48 -12.62 -4.56 -4.34
N GLY A 49 -11.60 -3.88 -3.82
CA GLY A 49 -10.31 -3.81 -4.49
C GLY A 49 -9.51 -5.10 -4.36
N LEU A 50 -9.60 -5.80 -3.23
CA LEU A 50 -8.97 -7.10 -3.06
C LEU A 50 -9.64 -8.20 -3.91
N GLU A 51 -10.96 -8.16 -4.07
CA GLU A 51 -11.70 -9.13 -4.90
C GLU A 51 -11.36 -9.02 -6.40
N ASN A 52 -11.04 -7.82 -6.89
CA ASN A 52 -10.74 -7.58 -8.29
C ASN A 52 -9.25 -7.55 -8.62
N LEU A 53 -8.37 -7.74 -7.63
CA LEU A 53 -6.94 -7.74 -7.82
C LEU A 53 -6.50 -9.08 -8.43
N ALA A 54 -5.85 -9.03 -9.59
CA ALA A 54 -5.10 -10.18 -10.10
C ALA A 54 -3.88 -10.36 -9.21
N VAL A 55 -3.93 -11.36 -8.33
CA VAL A 55 -2.89 -11.57 -7.32
C VAL A 55 -1.83 -12.49 -7.86
N THR A 56 -0.59 -12.02 -7.84
CA THR A 56 0.59 -12.85 -8.04
C THR A 56 1.40 -12.94 -6.75
N ALA A 57 2.05 -14.07 -6.50
CA ALA A 57 2.95 -14.20 -5.37
C ALA A 57 4.20 -14.99 -5.72
N GLN A 58 5.23 -14.80 -4.93
CA GLN A 58 6.50 -15.51 -4.99
C GLN A 58 6.82 -16.12 -3.62
N ILE A 59 7.51 -17.26 -3.64
CA ILE A 59 8.09 -17.83 -2.43
C ILE A 59 9.52 -17.36 -2.34
N SER A 60 9.83 -16.60 -1.31
CA SER A 60 11.15 -16.02 -1.09
C SER A 60 11.61 -16.25 0.35
N LEU A 61 12.90 -16.10 0.59
CA LEU A 61 13.47 -16.19 1.93
C LEU A 61 12.93 -15.08 2.84
N ASP A 62 12.46 -15.44 4.02
CA ASP A 62 12.00 -14.51 5.04
C ASP A 62 13.18 -13.89 5.79
N ARG A 63 13.65 -12.74 5.28
CA ARG A 63 14.76 -12.01 5.90
C ARG A 63 14.44 -11.54 7.32
N GLN A 64 13.18 -11.28 7.65
CA GLN A 64 12.79 -10.82 8.99
C GLN A 64 12.82 -11.96 9.99
N ALA A 65 12.28 -13.12 9.64
CA ALA A 65 12.36 -14.32 10.47
C ALA A 65 13.81 -14.71 10.71
N MET A 66 14.65 -14.61 9.69
CA MET A 66 16.07 -14.90 9.77
C MET A 66 16.81 -13.93 10.70
N LEU A 67 16.61 -12.62 10.56
CA LEU A 67 17.22 -11.62 11.46
C LEU A 67 16.80 -11.83 12.91
N GLN A 68 15.55 -12.23 13.16
CA GLN A 68 15.07 -12.58 14.49
C GLN A 68 15.76 -13.83 15.04
N LYS A 69 15.97 -14.88 14.22
CA LYS A 69 16.71 -16.08 14.62
C LYS A 69 18.16 -15.76 14.98
N ILE A 70 18.83 -14.92 14.20
CA ILE A 70 20.21 -14.46 14.47
C ILE A 70 20.27 -13.68 15.80
N GLN A 71 19.32 -12.77 16.03
CA GLN A 71 19.27 -11.98 17.27
C GLN A 71 18.99 -12.83 18.51
N GLN A 72 18.19 -13.88 18.40
CA GLN A 72 17.83 -14.77 19.51
C GLN A 72 18.85 -15.87 19.76
N GLY A 73 19.56 -16.33 18.73
CA GLY A 73 20.43 -17.52 18.79
C GLY A 73 21.93 -17.26 18.85
N GLY A 74 22.40 -16.01 18.71
CA GLY A 74 23.84 -15.69 18.71
C GLY A 74 24.62 -16.36 17.56
N GLY A 75 23.94 -16.83 16.51
CA GLY A 75 24.56 -17.43 15.32
C GLY A 75 25.35 -16.40 14.50
N ASP A 76 26.44 -16.85 13.86
CA ASP A 76 27.21 -15.99 12.96
C ASP A 76 26.36 -15.69 11.72
N MET A 77 26.21 -14.40 11.42
CA MET A 77 25.44 -13.92 10.26
C MET A 77 25.97 -14.53 8.96
N LYS A 78 27.28 -14.79 8.89
CA LYS A 78 27.94 -15.41 7.73
C LYS A 78 27.48 -16.85 7.50
N ASP A 79 27.38 -17.65 8.55
CA ASP A 79 26.94 -19.05 8.47
C ASP A 79 25.45 -19.14 8.11
N ALA A 80 24.64 -18.23 8.61
CA ALA A 80 23.23 -18.17 8.27
C ALA A 80 23.01 -17.86 6.78
N PHE A 81 23.77 -16.93 6.18
CA PHE A 81 23.68 -16.60 4.76
C PHE A 81 24.29 -17.67 3.84
N GLN A 82 25.35 -18.36 4.26
CA GLN A 82 25.99 -19.42 3.46
C GLN A 82 25.14 -20.69 3.34
N ASN A 83 24.32 -20.98 4.34
CA ASN A 83 23.44 -22.16 4.36
C ASN A 83 22.07 -21.91 3.71
N MET A 84 21.84 -20.72 3.15
CA MET A 84 20.59 -20.39 2.49
C MET A 84 20.60 -20.88 1.04
N THR A 85 19.81 -21.91 0.80
CA THR A 85 19.57 -22.41 -0.55
C THR A 85 18.29 -21.78 -1.10
N ALA A 86 18.34 -21.21 -2.29
CA ALA A 86 17.12 -20.83 -2.99
C ALA A 86 16.30 -22.10 -3.30
N LEU A 87 14.97 -21.99 -3.31
CA LEU A 87 14.11 -23.10 -3.71
C LEU A 87 14.45 -23.55 -5.13
N SER A 88 14.58 -24.85 -5.32
CA SER A 88 14.73 -25.43 -6.65
C SER A 88 13.43 -25.29 -7.45
N LEU A 89 13.53 -25.33 -8.79
CA LEU A 89 12.34 -25.30 -9.64
C LEU A 89 11.38 -26.48 -9.34
N GLU A 90 11.92 -27.66 -9.02
CA GLU A 90 11.13 -28.86 -8.69
C GLU A 90 10.30 -28.64 -7.41
N GLU A 91 10.90 -28.02 -6.39
CA GLU A 91 10.19 -27.66 -5.16
C GLU A 91 9.10 -26.61 -5.46
N MET A 92 9.41 -25.56 -6.23
CA MET A 92 8.43 -24.56 -6.63
C MET A 92 7.27 -25.18 -7.42
N GLN A 93 7.55 -26.10 -8.35
CA GLN A 93 6.54 -26.85 -9.10
C GLN A 93 5.70 -27.76 -8.20
N THR A 94 6.25 -28.21 -7.09
CA THR A 94 5.49 -29.00 -6.11
C THR A 94 4.43 -28.13 -5.46
N TYR A 95 4.76 -26.93 -5.02
CA TYR A 95 3.78 -25.98 -4.48
C TYR A 95 2.77 -25.50 -5.54
N ALA A 96 3.17 -25.43 -6.81
CA ALA A 96 2.28 -25.10 -7.91
C ALA A 96 1.12 -26.09 -8.13
N LYS A 97 1.21 -27.31 -7.56
CA LYS A 97 0.12 -28.32 -7.62
C LYS A 97 -1.02 -28.03 -6.65
N SER A 98 -0.91 -27.00 -5.82
CA SER A 98 -1.98 -26.58 -4.91
C SER A 98 -3.24 -26.20 -5.71
N GLN A 99 -4.40 -26.61 -5.21
CA GLN A 99 -5.70 -26.31 -5.82
C GLN A 99 -6.03 -24.81 -5.87
N TYR A 100 -5.32 -23.99 -5.12
CA TYR A 100 -5.53 -22.55 -5.05
C TYR A 100 -4.74 -21.80 -6.12
N VAL A 101 -3.73 -22.43 -6.73
CA VAL A 101 -2.92 -21.84 -7.79
C VAL A 101 -3.65 -21.96 -9.13
N LYS A 102 -3.85 -20.82 -9.79
CA LYS A 102 -4.49 -20.75 -11.10
C LYS A 102 -3.48 -20.99 -12.23
N ASP A 103 -2.30 -20.41 -12.10
CA ASP A 103 -1.21 -20.53 -13.08
C ASP A 103 0.13 -20.40 -12.36
N PHE A 104 1.16 -21.04 -12.92
CA PHE A 104 2.52 -20.99 -12.40
C PHE A 104 3.49 -20.74 -13.56
N THR A 105 4.18 -19.63 -13.47
CA THR A 105 5.22 -19.24 -14.42
C THR A 105 6.54 -19.10 -13.69
N TYR A 106 7.64 -19.26 -14.42
CA TYR A 106 8.98 -19.13 -13.85
C TYR A 106 9.93 -18.49 -14.83
N THR A 107 10.96 -17.87 -14.28
CA THR A 107 12.02 -17.21 -15.02
C THR A 107 13.38 -17.69 -14.55
N LEU A 108 14.36 -17.67 -15.43
CA LEU A 108 15.76 -17.86 -15.12
C LEU A 108 16.51 -16.57 -15.46
N THR A 109 17.28 -16.05 -14.53
CA THR A 109 18.01 -14.79 -14.74
C THR A 109 19.50 -15.03 -14.53
N THR A 110 20.31 -14.53 -15.43
CA THR A 110 21.78 -14.49 -15.32
C THR A 110 22.33 -13.17 -15.85
N SER A 111 23.59 -12.91 -15.60
CA SER A 111 24.26 -11.68 -16.05
C SER A 111 25.52 -12.03 -16.83
N LEU A 112 25.74 -11.36 -17.96
CA LEU A 112 26.89 -11.55 -18.86
C LEU A 112 27.52 -10.19 -19.18
N ASN A 113 28.83 -10.20 -19.47
CA ASN A 113 29.55 -9.04 -19.94
C ASN A 113 29.40 -8.86 -21.46
N ALA A 114 29.65 -7.65 -21.93
CA ALA A 114 29.77 -7.36 -23.34
C ALA A 114 30.93 -8.16 -23.97
N GLY A 115 30.68 -8.79 -25.10
CA GLY A 115 31.71 -9.39 -25.93
C GLY A 115 32.37 -8.37 -26.88
N GLU A 116 33.27 -8.85 -27.74
CA GLU A 116 34.00 -7.98 -28.63
C GLU A 116 33.05 -7.26 -29.62
N GLY A 117 33.13 -5.92 -29.63
CA GLY A 117 32.32 -5.07 -30.50
C GLY A 117 30.89 -4.80 -30.05
N LEU A 118 30.50 -5.19 -28.82
CA LEU A 118 29.20 -4.89 -28.22
C LEU A 118 29.38 -3.88 -27.10
N GLU A 119 28.57 -2.82 -27.09
CA GLU A 119 28.54 -1.80 -26.02
C GLU A 119 27.18 -1.82 -25.32
N ALA A 120 27.19 -1.80 -23.97
CA ALA A 120 25.98 -1.64 -23.20
C ALA A 120 25.49 -0.19 -23.24
N VAL A 121 24.18 0.00 -23.21
CA VAL A 121 23.56 1.33 -23.12
C VAL A 121 23.89 1.95 -21.77
N ASP A 122 24.57 3.09 -21.78
CA ASP A 122 24.86 3.86 -20.56
C ASP A 122 23.94 5.09 -20.50
N THR A 123 22.88 4.99 -19.72
CA THR A 123 21.97 6.11 -19.46
C THR A 123 22.38 6.94 -18.24
N SER A 124 23.49 6.62 -17.59
CA SER A 124 24.10 7.49 -16.58
C SER A 124 24.73 8.69 -17.29
N GLY A 125 23.96 9.79 -17.41
CA GLY A 125 24.32 10.97 -18.16
C GLY A 125 25.79 11.34 -18.05
N SER A 126 26.48 11.32 -19.18
CA SER A 126 27.87 11.60 -19.40
C SER A 126 28.28 12.95 -18.78
N SER A 127 28.96 12.91 -17.66
CA SER A 127 30.00 13.90 -17.40
C SER A 127 31.28 13.37 -18.05
N ASP A 128 31.53 13.87 -19.25
CA ASP A 128 32.79 13.74 -19.96
C ASP A 128 33.98 13.95 -19.01
N SER A 129 34.65 12.87 -18.67
CA SER A 129 35.97 12.89 -18.05
C SER A 129 36.72 11.66 -18.55
N GLY A 130 37.27 11.80 -19.73
CA GLY A 130 38.29 10.86 -20.21
C GLY A 130 39.38 10.69 -19.17
N GLY A 131 39.68 9.47 -18.80
CA GLY A 131 40.88 9.17 -18.04
C GLY A 131 40.72 8.08 -17.02
N ASN A 132 41.16 6.89 -17.36
CA ASN A 132 41.76 5.91 -16.46
C ASN A 132 40.89 5.50 -15.25
N ALA A 133 40.10 4.47 -15.41
CA ALA A 133 39.41 3.81 -14.29
C ALA A 133 40.40 3.09 -13.36
N GLN A 134 41.12 3.87 -12.57
CA GLN A 134 41.76 3.40 -11.36
C GLN A 134 40.72 3.54 -10.24
N ALA A 135 40.34 2.45 -9.63
CA ALA A 135 39.41 2.39 -8.51
C ALA A 135 39.71 3.51 -7.50
N GLN A 136 38.94 4.58 -7.54
CA GLN A 136 39.03 5.63 -6.53
C GLN A 136 38.40 5.10 -5.25
N GLN A 137 39.24 4.78 -4.28
CA GLN A 137 38.86 4.58 -2.89
C GLN A 137 38.00 5.77 -2.41
N PRO A 138 36.85 5.54 -1.79
CA PRO A 138 36.09 6.62 -1.19
C PRO A 138 36.92 7.34 -0.12
N PRO A 139 36.76 8.66 0.03
CA PRO A 139 37.54 9.45 0.98
C PRO A 139 37.36 8.93 2.41
N ASN A 140 38.51 8.86 3.13
CA ASN A 140 38.62 8.40 4.50
C ASN A 140 37.50 8.91 5.41
N LEU A 141 36.68 7.98 5.92
CA LEU A 141 35.90 8.19 7.13
C LEU A 141 36.88 8.17 8.34
N PRO A 142 36.68 9.02 9.34
CA PRO A 142 37.53 9.05 10.53
C PRO A 142 37.52 7.71 11.26
N ASP A 143 38.69 7.20 11.58
CA ASP A 143 38.92 6.00 12.36
C ASP A 143 38.30 6.15 13.76
N GLY A 144 37.24 5.45 14.03
CA GLY A 144 36.52 5.49 15.30
C GLY A 144 35.39 4.51 15.40
N GLY A 145 35.70 3.21 15.49
CA GLY A 145 34.71 2.19 15.82
C GLY A 145 34.89 0.93 15.00
N LYS A 146 35.20 -0.17 15.65
CA LYS A 146 35.14 -1.54 15.10
C LYS A 146 33.72 -1.91 14.67
N GLY A 147 33.24 -1.31 13.58
CA GLY A 147 32.05 -1.71 12.86
C GLY A 147 32.52 -2.52 11.65
N GLY A 148 32.26 -3.80 11.64
CA GLY A 148 32.70 -4.72 10.60
C GLY A 148 32.34 -4.18 9.21
N ARG A 149 33.34 -4.00 8.37
CA ARG A 149 33.16 -3.98 6.92
C ARG A 149 32.43 -5.27 6.59
N PHE A 150 31.20 -5.16 6.14
CA PHE A 150 30.58 -6.26 5.43
C PHE A 150 31.42 -6.50 4.18
N PRO A 151 32.06 -7.66 4.03
CA PRO A 151 32.71 -7.98 2.78
C PRO A 151 31.60 -8.07 1.72
N LEU A 152 31.58 -7.15 0.77
CA LEU A 152 30.72 -7.25 -0.43
C LEU A 152 31.22 -8.39 -1.35
N GLU A 153 32.13 -9.22 -0.91
CA GLU A 153 32.72 -10.34 -1.65
C GLU A 153 31.75 -11.50 -1.96
N GLY A 154 30.49 -11.39 -1.56
CA GLY A 154 29.46 -12.35 -1.89
C GLY A 154 28.50 -11.92 -2.99
N MET A 155 28.51 -10.66 -3.41
CA MET A 155 27.83 -10.20 -4.62
C MET A 155 28.74 -10.50 -5.80
N GLY A 156 28.44 -11.58 -6.54
CA GLY A 156 29.14 -11.93 -7.77
C GLY A 156 29.26 -10.74 -8.70
N THR A 157 30.30 -10.75 -9.52
CA THR A 157 30.49 -9.76 -10.60
C THR A 157 29.19 -9.64 -11.37
N GLN A 158 28.55 -8.47 -11.29
CA GLN A 158 27.42 -8.13 -12.16
C GLN A 158 27.99 -7.83 -13.54
N GLY A 159 27.49 -8.51 -14.57
CA GLY A 159 27.86 -8.20 -15.95
C GLY A 159 27.25 -6.91 -16.46
N ASP A 160 27.39 -6.65 -17.75
CA ASP A 160 26.85 -5.48 -18.45
C ASP A 160 25.39 -5.68 -18.88
N PHE A 161 25.00 -6.93 -19.10
CA PHE A 161 23.66 -7.31 -19.57
C PHE A 161 23.00 -8.27 -18.60
N THR A 162 21.67 -8.14 -18.47
CA THR A 162 20.84 -9.10 -17.76
C THR A 162 20.06 -9.94 -18.77
N LEU A 163 20.25 -11.26 -18.73
CA LEU A 163 19.52 -12.21 -19.55
C LEU A 163 18.37 -12.79 -18.71
N VAL A 164 17.16 -12.76 -19.27
CA VAL A 164 15.96 -13.32 -18.62
C VAL A 164 15.31 -14.34 -19.53
N GLY A 165 15.34 -15.60 -19.12
CA GLY A 165 14.65 -16.70 -19.77
C GLY A 165 13.26 -16.90 -19.20
N TYR A 166 12.24 -16.82 -20.04
CA TYR A 166 10.84 -16.95 -19.65
C TYR A 166 10.28 -18.34 -19.96
N SER A 167 9.51 -18.91 -19.02
CA SER A 167 8.82 -20.19 -19.21
C SER A 167 7.64 -20.12 -20.18
N SER A 168 7.05 -18.91 -20.32
CA SER A 168 5.92 -18.66 -21.23
C SER A 168 5.82 -17.17 -21.55
N HIS A 169 5.13 -16.82 -22.63
CA HIS A 169 4.85 -15.40 -22.97
C HIS A 169 3.96 -14.71 -21.92
N SER A 170 3.12 -15.46 -21.22
CA SER A 170 2.32 -14.92 -20.11
C SER A 170 3.18 -14.44 -18.92
N ALA A 171 4.38 -14.98 -18.76
CA ALA A 171 5.35 -14.55 -17.76
C ALA A 171 6.02 -13.21 -18.11
N MET A 172 5.98 -12.79 -19.38
CA MET A 172 6.54 -11.53 -19.86
C MET A 172 5.61 -10.36 -19.50
N THR A 173 5.48 -10.07 -18.21
CA THR A 173 4.49 -9.13 -17.68
C THR A 173 4.58 -7.73 -18.28
N ALA A 174 5.79 -7.25 -18.63
CA ALA A 174 5.99 -5.97 -19.29
C ALA A 174 5.37 -5.91 -20.71
N PHE A 175 5.41 -7.02 -21.44
CA PHE A 175 4.78 -7.14 -22.75
C PHE A 175 3.26 -7.31 -22.62
N VAL A 176 2.80 -8.11 -21.68
CA VAL A 176 1.36 -8.29 -21.41
C VAL A 176 0.72 -6.96 -20.97
N ALA A 177 1.43 -6.16 -20.18
CA ALA A 177 0.97 -4.84 -19.74
C ALA A 177 1.11 -3.74 -20.82
N GLY A 178 1.77 -4.05 -21.96
CA GLY A 178 1.99 -3.08 -23.04
C GLY A 178 3.09 -2.05 -22.76
N THR A 179 3.87 -2.22 -21.71
CA THR A 179 5.05 -1.38 -21.39
C THR A 179 6.20 -1.67 -22.34
N CYS A 180 6.37 -2.95 -22.71
CA CYS A 180 7.26 -3.39 -23.78
C CYS A 180 6.45 -3.82 -25.00
N GLN A 181 6.94 -3.46 -26.20
CA GLN A 181 6.30 -3.83 -27.46
C GLN A 181 7.36 -4.26 -28.47
N VAL A 182 7.12 -5.35 -29.21
CA VAL A 182 8.00 -5.75 -30.30
C VAL A 182 7.84 -4.77 -31.46
N THR A 183 8.95 -4.18 -31.91
CA THR A 183 8.98 -3.17 -32.96
C THR A 183 9.42 -3.75 -34.32
N ASP A 184 10.24 -4.80 -34.28
CA ASP A 184 10.71 -5.51 -35.49
C ASP A 184 10.96 -6.99 -35.17
N GLY A 185 10.81 -7.88 -36.14
CA GLY A 185 10.96 -9.32 -35.94
C GLY A 185 9.81 -9.99 -35.20
N GLU A 186 10.11 -11.11 -34.54
CA GLU A 186 9.13 -11.94 -33.83
C GLU A 186 9.64 -12.33 -32.45
N VAL A 187 8.71 -12.67 -31.54
CA VAL A 187 9.04 -13.21 -30.21
C VAL A 187 9.54 -14.65 -30.39
N PHE A 188 10.52 -15.06 -29.61
CA PHE A 188 11.03 -16.43 -29.58
C PHE A 188 9.94 -17.45 -29.23
N ASP A 189 10.11 -18.71 -29.69
CA ASP A 189 9.23 -19.82 -29.26
C ASP A 189 9.54 -20.20 -27.80
N GLU A 190 8.50 -20.32 -26.97
CA GLU A 190 8.59 -20.67 -25.56
C GLU A 190 9.31 -22.01 -25.30
N ALA A 191 9.13 -22.98 -26.18
CA ALA A 191 9.69 -24.33 -26.07
C ALA A 191 11.07 -24.49 -26.71
N ALA A 192 11.52 -23.51 -27.49
CA ALA A 192 12.78 -23.59 -28.24
C ALA A 192 13.98 -23.50 -27.28
N ALA A 193 14.91 -24.43 -27.44
CA ALA A 193 16.22 -24.40 -26.76
C ALA A 193 17.30 -23.70 -27.59
N GLU A 194 16.95 -23.16 -28.76
CA GLU A 194 17.84 -22.43 -29.62
C GLU A 194 18.21 -21.07 -28.97
N PRO A 195 19.47 -20.63 -29.05
CA PRO A 195 19.95 -19.39 -28.44
C PRO A 195 19.47 -18.15 -29.23
N VAL A 196 18.17 -17.92 -29.20
CA VAL A 196 17.48 -16.82 -29.89
C VAL A 196 16.96 -15.83 -28.88
N CYS A 197 17.09 -14.53 -29.12
CA CYS A 197 16.77 -13.51 -28.13
C CYS A 197 16.02 -12.29 -28.72
N LEU A 198 15.41 -11.54 -27.82
CA LEU A 198 14.90 -10.18 -28.03
C LEU A 198 15.84 -9.19 -27.33
N ILE A 199 16.20 -8.11 -28.04
CA ILE A 199 16.98 -7.00 -27.49
C ILE A 199 16.19 -5.69 -27.60
N SER A 200 16.57 -4.68 -26.83
CA SER A 200 15.95 -3.36 -26.93
C SER A 200 16.33 -2.65 -28.23
N ASP A 201 15.47 -1.80 -28.74
CA ASP A 201 15.74 -0.95 -29.90
C ASP A 201 16.85 0.08 -29.62
N GLU A 202 17.00 0.53 -28.35
CA GLU A 202 18.13 1.36 -27.93
C GLU A 202 19.47 0.62 -28.06
N LEU A 203 19.54 -0.62 -27.57
CA LEU A 203 20.75 -1.45 -27.66
C LEU A 203 21.10 -1.77 -29.13
N ALA A 204 20.06 -2.11 -29.91
CA ALA A 204 20.21 -2.38 -31.35
C ALA A 204 20.73 -1.15 -32.12
N THR A 205 20.18 0.02 -31.83
CA THR A 205 20.57 1.29 -32.46
C THR A 205 22.01 1.67 -32.10
N LEU A 206 22.41 1.52 -30.82
CA LEU A 206 23.74 1.85 -30.33
C LEU A 206 24.82 1.01 -31.07
N ASN A 207 24.53 -0.28 -31.26
CA ASN A 207 25.50 -1.24 -31.83
C ASN A 207 25.29 -1.50 -33.34
N GLY A 208 24.29 -0.87 -33.97
CA GLY A 208 23.97 -1.07 -35.39
C GLY A 208 23.48 -2.48 -35.72
N LEU A 209 22.84 -3.16 -34.79
CA LEU A 209 22.34 -4.53 -34.90
C LEU A 209 20.94 -4.57 -35.52
N GLN A 210 20.63 -5.65 -36.23
CA GLN A 210 19.35 -5.90 -36.87
C GLN A 210 18.84 -7.31 -36.54
N VAL A 211 17.57 -7.57 -36.82
CA VAL A 211 16.99 -8.91 -36.73
C VAL A 211 17.74 -9.87 -37.64
N GLY A 212 18.15 -11.01 -37.11
CA GLY A 212 18.98 -12.02 -37.77
C GLY A 212 20.48 -11.90 -37.50
N ASP A 213 20.95 -10.80 -36.94
CA ASP A 213 22.34 -10.66 -36.51
C ASP A 213 22.63 -11.48 -35.26
N THR A 214 23.89 -11.67 -34.95
CA THR A 214 24.34 -12.36 -33.75
C THR A 214 25.07 -11.41 -32.82
N LEU A 215 24.85 -11.56 -31.52
CA LEU A 215 25.59 -10.87 -30.48
C LEU A 215 26.41 -11.86 -29.66
N ALA A 216 27.61 -11.46 -29.26
CA ALA A 216 28.51 -12.25 -28.45
C ALA A 216 28.55 -11.66 -27.04
N LEU A 217 28.36 -12.52 -26.02
CA LEU A 217 28.40 -12.18 -24.62
C LEU A 217 29.44 -13.04 -23.90
N VAL A 218 30.06 -12.54 -22.84
CA VAL A 218 31.15 -13.20 -22.14
C VAL A 218 30.77 -13.47 -20.70
N ASN A 219 31.15 -14.65 -20.19
CA ASN A 219 30.94 -14.99 -18.80
C ASN A 219 31.79 -14.06 -17.90
N PRO A 220 31.15 -13.32 -16.92
CA PRO A 220 31.91 -12.44 -16.04
C PRO A 220 32.88 -13.17 -15.08
N ASN A 221 32.73 -14.49 -14.93
CA ASN A 221 33.60 -15.31 -14.09
C ASN A 221 34.67 -16.07 -14.92
N ASP A 222 34.54 -16.10 -16.25
CA ASP A 222 35.49 -16.76 -17.17
C ASP A 222 35.47 -16.06 -18.54
N GLU A 223 36.40 -15.16 -18.75
CA GLU A 223 36.52 -14.38 -20.00
C GLU A 223 36.75 -15.26 -21.26
N THR A 224 37.06 -16.53 -21.09
CA THR A 224 37.24 -17.48 -22.20
C THR A 224 35.92 -18.10 -22.67
N GLU A 225 34.88 -18.04 -21.83
CA GLU A 225 33.55 -18.57 -22.14
C GLU A 225 32.71 -17.48 -22.84
N THR A 226 32.41 -17.70 -24.11
CA THR A 226 31.60 -16.82 -24.92
C THR A 226 30.28 -17.47 -25.29
N VAL A 227 29.18 -16.73 -25.12
CA VAL A 227 27.82 -17.12 -25.49
C VAL A 227 27.39 -16.30 -26.69
N THR A 228 26.97 -16.97 -27.76
CA THR A 228 26.45 -16.30 -28.96
C THR A 228 24.96 -16.47 -29.05
N LEU A 229 24.22 -15.34 -29.18
CA LEU A 229 22.77 -15.31 -29.33
C LEU A 229 22.41 -14.74 -30.71
N THR A 230 21.33 -15.24 -31.32
CA THR A 230 20.77 -14.70 -32.56
C THR A 230 19.59 -13.80 -32.24
N ILE A 231 19.53 -12.62 -32.83
CA ILE A 231 18.45 -11.65 -32.60
C ILE A 231 17.22 -12.07 -33.41
N ALA A 232 16.13 -12.47 -32.74
CA ALA A 232 14.82 -12.79 -33.34
C ALA A 232 13.95 -11.56 -33.53
N GLY A 233 14.10 -10.58 -32.64
CA GLY A 233 13.31 -9.35 -32.71
C GLY A 233 13.85 -8.26 -31.83
N LEU A 234 13.34 -7.06 -32.09
CA LEU A 234 13.62 -5.84 -31.33
C LEU A 234 12.40 -5.43 -30.55
N TYR A 235 12.59 -4.93 -29.34
CA TYR A 235 11.49 -4.40 -28.54
C TYR A 235 11.78 -2.98 -28.09
N HIS A 236 10.72 -2.18 -28.00
CA HIS A 236 10.73 -0.87 -27.37
C HIS A 236 10.19 -0.96 -25.95
N ASN A 237 10.90 -0.36 -24.99
CA ASN A 237 10.45 -0.27 -23.61
C ASN A 237 10.08 1.18 -23.29
N SER A 238 8.79 1.48 -23.17
CA SER A 238 8.30 2.83 -22.87
C SER A 238 8.70 3.35 -21.48
N ALA A 239 9.18 2.46 -20.59
CA ALA A 239 9.74 2.82 -19.29
C ALA A 239 11.26 3.12 -19.37
N ALA A 240 11.94 2.76 -20.47
CA ALA A 240 13.32 3.13 -20.73
C ALA A 240 13.40 4.66 -20.91
N GLY A 241 14.33 5.33 -20.21
CA GLY A 241 14.44 6.78 -20.24
C GLY A 241 13.53 7.55 -19.27
N ALA A 242 12.54 6.93 -18.67
CA ALA A 242 11.87 7.53 -17.52
C ALA A 242 12.89 7.59 -16.38
N GLU A 243 13.30 8.81 -16.00
CA GLU A 243 14.20 9.01 -14.85
C GLU A 243 13.64 8.35 -13.60
N GLN A 244 13.97 7.07 -13.40
CA GLN A 244 13.84 6.46 -12.10
C GLN A 244 14.93 7.07 -11.22
N GLY A 245 14.64 8.23 -10.66
CA GLY A 245 15.45 8.91 -9.66
C GLY A 245 15.53 8.10 -8.37
N GLY A 246 16.19 6.96 -8.42
CA GLY A 246 16.55 6.16 -7.26
C GLY A 246 18.06 6.20 -7.08
N MET A 247 18.52 6.29 -5.84
CA MET A 247 19.92 6.32 -5.38
C MET A 247 20.74 5.09 -5.83
N MET A 248 20.14 4.17 -6.60
CA MET A 248 20.77 2.98 -7.19
C MET A 248 21.13 3.12 -8.68
N LYS A 249 20.86 4.26 -9.31
CA LYS A 249 21.35 4.55 -10.65
C LYS A 249 22.87 4.66 -10.58
N GLY A 250 23.59 3.71 -11.18
CA GLY A 250 25.04 3.75 -11.31
C GLY A 250 25.82 2.58 -10.70
N PHE A 251 25.14 1.54 -10.18
CA PHE A 251 25.86 0.37 -9.67
C PHE A 251 26.16 -0.71 -10.72
N SER A 252 25.42 -0.80 -11.83
CA SER A 252 25.71 -1.73 -12.93
C SER A 252 24.89 -1.37 -14.17
N ALA A 253 25.50 -1.45 -15.36
CA ALA A 253 24.84 -1.33 -16.65
C ALA A 253 23.74 -2.39 -16.82
N ALA A 254 23.91 -3.58 -16.25
CA ALA A 254 22.93 -4.67 -16.28
C ALA A 254 21.58 -4.33 -15.66
N SER A 255 21.52 -3.32 -14.78
CA SER A 255 20.26 -2.88 -14.17
C SER A 255 19.44 -1.92 -15.05
N ASP A 256 20.02 -1.45 -16.15
CA ASP A 256 19.31 -0.61 -17.12
C ASP A 256 18.29 -1.45 -17.91
N PRO A 257 17.01 -1.00 -18.01
CA PRO A 257 16.01 -1.71 -18.81
C PRO A 257 16.38 -1.89 -20.28
N ALA A 258 17.23 -1.02 -20.84
CA ALA A 258 17.72 -1.13 -22.22
C ALA A 258 18.73 -2.27 -22.41
N ASN A 259 19.40 -2.70 -21.33
CA ASN A 259 20.39 -3.78 -21.35
C ASN A 259 19.80 -5.15 -20.92
N GLN A 260 18.48 -5.29 -20.97
CA GLN A 260 17.81 -6.58 -20.72
C GLN A 260 17.66 -7.33 -22.04
N ILE A 261 18.07 -8.60 -22.03
CA ILE A 261 17.97 -9.52 -23.16
C ILE A 261 17.00 -10.63 -22.76
N TYR A 262 15.97 -10.85 -23.58
CA TYR A 262 14.93 -11.81 -23.29
C TYR A 262 15.04 -13.02 -24.22
N LEU A 263 14.89 -14.23 -23.63
CA LEU A 263 14.93 -15.48 -24.39
C LEU A 263 14.01 -16.52 -23.72
N SER A 264 13.88 -17.70 -24.32
CA SER A 264 13.14 -18.80 -23.73
C SER A 264 13.88 -19.37 -22.51
N TYR A 265 13.13 -19.86 -21.53
CA TYR A 265 13.71 -20.56 -20.37
C TYR A 265 14.58 -21.76 -20.79
N PRO A 266 14.15 -22.66 -21.73
CA PRO A 266 14.99 -23.78 -22.17
C PRO A 266 16.32 -23.35 -22.79
N ALA A 267 16.32 -22.26 -23.57
CA ALA A 267 17.55 -21.74 -24.18
C ALA A 267 18.54 -21.22 -23.13
N LEU A 268 18.07 -20.40 -22.18
CA LEU A 268 18.93 -19.88 -21.13
C LEU A 268 19.40 -20.99 -20.18
N LYS A 269 18.54 -21.97 -19.90
CA LYS A 269 18.92 -23.13 -19.10
C LYS A 269 20.01 -23.97 -19.77
N ALA A 270 19.92 -24.20 -21.07
CA ALA A 270 20.96 -24.91 -21.84
C ALA A 270 22.31 -24.19 -21.75
N ILE A 271 22.33 -22.86 -21.84
CA ILE A 271 23.51 -22.02 -21.68
C ILE A 271 24.11 -22.15 -20.28
N THR A 272 23.27 -22.00 -19.24
CA THR A 272 23.75 -22.10 -17.85
C THR A 272 24.19 -23.50 -17.46
N ASP A 273 23.53 -24.55 -17.96
CA ASP A 273 23.93 -25.94 -17.75
C ASP A 273 25.27 -26.26 -18.44
N ALA A 274 25.49 -25.73 -19.67
CA ALA A 274 26.75 -25.88 -20.38
C ALA A 274 27.89 -25.18 -19.61
N SER A 275 27.64 -23.95 -19.11
CA SER A 275 28.60 -23.24 -18.28
C SER A 275 28.94 -24.01 -17.00
N ALA A 276 27.92 -24.54 -16.32
CA ALA A 276 28.12 -25.34 -15.10
C ALA A 276 28.91 -26.62 -15.36
N ALA A 277 28.72 -27.26 -16.54
CA ALA A 277 29.45 -28.47 -16.91
C ALA A 277 30.93 -28.19 -17.24
N ALA A 278 31.24 -27.00 -17.76
CA ALA A 278 32.60 -26.57 -18.11
C ALA A 278 33.35 -25.90 -16.95
N ALA A 279 32.63 -25.56 -15.89
CA ALA A 279 33.15 -24.72 -14.81
C ALA A 279 34.29 -25.36 -14.01
N VAL A 280 35.26 -24.54 -13.69
CA VAL A 280 36.37 -24.89 -12.76
C VAL A 280 36.04 -24.31 -11.38
N THR A 281 36.14 -25.19 -10.38
CA THR A 281 35.97 -24.79 -8.98
C THR A 281 37.36 -24.67 -8.33
N SER A 282 37.65 -23.54 -7.73
CA SER A 282 38.88 -23.29 -6.97
C SER A 282 38.52 -22.90 -5.53
N THR A 283 39.28 -23.47 -4.56
CA THR A 283 39.15 -23.09 -3.16
C THR A 283 40.39 -22.32 -2.76
N ASP A 284 40.24 -21.13 -2.28
CA ASP A 284 41.31 -20.31 -1.72
C ASP A 284 41.75 -20.94 -0.38
N GLU A 285 43.00 -21.32 -0.29
CA GLU A 285 43.56 -22.02 0.90
C GLU A 285 43.68 -21.10 2.12
N GLU A 286 43.77 -19.78 1.94
CA GLU A 286 43.88 -18.82 3.04
C GLU A 286 42.51 -18.45 3.66
N THR A 287 41.50 -18.28 2.81
CA THR A 287 40.18 -17.83 3.23
C THR A 287 39.15 -18.95 3.36
N GLY A 288 39.46 -20.15 2.79
CA GLY A 288 38.51 -21.25 2.69
C GLY A 288 37.32 -21.00 1.79
N VAL A 289 37.33 -19.90 1.02
CA VAL A 289 36.24 -19.53 0.11
C VAL A 289 36.36 -20.33 -1.19
N THR A 290 35.29 -21.03 -1.53
CA THR A 290 35.20 -21.75 -2.80
C THR A 290 34.56 -20.85 -3.86
N SER A 291 35.25 -20.60 -4.97
CA SER A 291 34.75 -19.88 -6.14
C SER A 291 34.57 -20.83 -7.32
N THR A 292 33.60 -20.57 -8.16
CA THR A 292 33.34 -21.31 -9.40
C THR A 292 33.28 -20.35 -10.56
N THR A 293 33.77 -20.79 -11.72
CA THR A 293 33.69 -20.03 -12.99
C THR A 293 32.32 -20.17 -13.64
N ALA A 294 31.43 -21.03 -13.15
CA ALA A 294 30.07 -21.18 -13.67
C ALA A 294 29.28 -19.86 -13.67
N LEU A 295 28.45 -19.71 -14.70
CA LEU A 295 27.43 -18.65 -14.72
C LEU A 295 26.48 -18.81 -13.53
N ARG A 296 26.32 -17.76 -12.75
CA ARG A 296 25.35 -17.75 -11.66
C ARG A 296 23.98 -17.45 -12.23
N ALA A 297 23.06 -18.38 -12.08
CA ALA A 297 21.69 -18.23 -12.52
C ALA A 297 20.75 -18.29 -11.32
N GLN A 298 19.72 -17.47 -11.34
CA GLN A 298 18.68 -17.43 -10.31
C GLN A 298 17.34 -17.77 -10.95
N THR A 299 16.67 -18.80 -10.42
CA THR A 299 15.31 -19.14 -10.81
C THR A 299 14.32 -18.46 -9.88
N ALA A 300 13.29 -17.83 -10.44
CA ALA A 300 12.18 -17.25 -9.71
C ALA A 300 10.86 -17.83 -10.22
N GLY A 301 10.00 -18.27 -9.31
CA GLY A 301 8.66 -18.77 -9.61
C GLY A 301 7.59 -17.76 -9.21
N VAL A 302 6.62 -17.56 -10.07
CA VAL A 302 5.47 -16.68 -9.85
C VAL A 302 4.19 -17.51 -9.90
N TYR A 303 3.44 -17.48 -8.82
CA TYR A 303 2.15 -18.13 -8.67
C TYR A 303 1.06 -17.11 -8.88
N SER A 304 0.09 -17.39 -9.74
CA SER A 304 -1.06 -16.54 -10.00
C SER A 304 -2.31 -17.13 -9.32
N PHE A 305 -3.12 -16.26 -8.74
CA PHE A 305 -4.32 -16.63 -7.99
C PHE A 305 -5.56 -15.99 -8.59
N ALA A 306 -6.73 -16.60 -8.35
CA ALA A 306 -7.99 -16.04 -8.81
C ALA A 306 -8.38 -14.77 -8.04
N ASP A 307 -8.09 -14.76 -6.73
CA ASP A 307 -8.39 -13.69 -5.78
C ASP A 307 -7.46 -13.74 -4.57
N THR A 308 -7.59 -12.79 -3.67
CA THR A 308 -6.80 -12.73 -2.43
C THR A 308 -7.14 -13.85 -1.45
N ALA A 309 -8.37 -14.38 -1.47
CA ALA A 309 -8.74 -15.50 -0.60
C ALA A 309 -8.00 -16.79 -1.01
N ALA A 310 -7.85 -17.02 -2.31
CA ALA A 310 -7.03 -18.11 -2.84
C ALA A 310 -5.56 -17.94 -2.46
N TYR A 311 -5.02 -16.72 -2.52
CA TYR A 311 -3.66 -16.43 -2.06
C TYR A 311 -3.47 -16.70 -0.57
N GLU A 312 -4.37 -16.25 0.30
CA GLU A 312 -4.32 -16.52 1.74
C GLU A 312 -4.43 -18.03 2.04
N ALA A 313 -5.32 -18.74 1.33
CA ALA A 313 -5.45 -20.18 1.46
C ALA A 313 -4.18 -20.93 0.99
N PHE A 314 -3.54 -20.46 -0.08
CA PHE A 314 -2.28 -21.00 -0.56
C PHE A 314 -1.14 -20.86 0.46
N GLN A 315 -1.07 -19.76 1.20
CA GLN A 315 -0.05 -19.61 2.26
C GLN A 315 -0.14 -20.73 3.31
N ALA A 316 -1.36 -21.08 3.71
CA ALA A 316 -1.58 -22.18 4.66
C ALA A 316 -1.30 -23.56 4.02
N ASP A 317 -1.70 -23.74 2.77
CA ASP A 317 -1.51 -24.99 2.02
C ASP A 317 -0.02 -25.26 1.74
N ALA A 318 0.73 -24.24 1.32
CA ALA A 318 2.18 -24.36 1.13
C ALA A 318 2.91 -24.79 2.41
N ARG A 319 2.50 -24.27 3.58
CA ARG A 319 3.01 -24.75 4.88
C ARG A 319 2.65 -26.21 5.14
N ALA A 320 1.43 -26.62 4.84
CA ALA A 320 0.99 -28.01 4.97
C ALA A 320 1.74 -28.96 4.02
N MET A 321 2.14 -28.47 2.84
CA MET A 321 2.97 -29.18 1.86
C MET A 321 4.45 -29.25 2.25
N GLY A 322 4.86 -28.61 3.35
CA GLY A 322 6.22 -28.70 3.91
C GLY A 322 7.11 -27.49 3.67
N LEU A 323 6.56 -26.34 3.28
CA LEU A 323 7.33 -25.09 3.15
C LEU A 323 7.92 -24.69 4.51
N SER A 324 9.27 -24.61 4.59
CA SER A 324 9.99 -24.22 5.81
C SER A 324 9.60 -22.80 6.26
N GLU A 325 9.70 -22.57 7.58
CA GLU A 325 9.50 -21.22 8.17
C GLU A 325 10.53 -20.19 7.71
N ASP A 326 11.62 -20.62 7.10
CA ASP A 326 12.64 -19.73 6.53
C ASP A 326 12.20 -19.04 5.24
N TYR A 327 11.09 -19.49 4.65
CA TYR A 327 10.50 -18.90 3.45
C TYR A 327 9.16 -18.26 3.74
N ALA A 328 8.87 -17.19 3.03
CA ALA A 328 7.57 -16.52 3.04
C ALA A 328 6.95 -16.52 1.64
N VAL A 329 5.65 -16.70 1.58
CA VAL A 329 4.87 -16.44 0.37
C VAL A 329 4.50 -14.96 0.39
N THR A 330 5.08 -14.17 -0.50
CA THR A 330 4.89 -12.72 -0.57
C THR A 330 4.25 -12.31 -1.88
N SER A 331 3.35 -11.35 -1.81
CA SER A 331 2.70 -10.76 -2.98
C SER A 331 2.96 -9.26 -3.00
N THR A 332 3.74 -8.81 -3.97
CA THR A 332 3.99 -7.37 -4.17
C THR A 332 2.71 -6.64 -4.55
N ASP A 333 1.78 -7.30 -5.24
CA ASP A 333 0.50 -6.73 -5.66
C ASP A 333 -0.38 -6.43 -4.44
N VAL A 334 -0.50 -7.40 -3.51
CA VAL A 334 -1.26 -7.24 -2.26
C VAL A 334 -0.60 -6.20 -1.36
N GLU A 335 0.72 -6.25 -1.21
CA GLU A 335 1.46 -5.27 -0.41
C GLU A 335 1.34 -3.84 -0.97
N ALA A 336 1.47 -3.66 -2.28
CA ALA A 336 1.31 -2.38 -2.94
C ALA A 336 -0.13 -1.86 -2.78
N TYR A 337 -1.11 -2.75 -2.93
CA TYR A 337 -2.50 -2.40 -2.73
C TYR A 337 -2.79 -2.00 -1.26
N GLU A 338 -2.32 -2.78 -0.28
CA GLU A 338 -2.47 -2.44 1.14
C GLU A 338 -1.79 -1.13 1.50
N GLN A 339 -0.61 -0.86 0.94
CA GLN A 339 0.07 0.43 1.12
C GLN A 339 -0.72 1.59 0.53
N SER A 340 -1.36 1.39 -0.63
CA SER A 340 -2.22 2.40 -1.26
C SER A 340 -3.47 2.71 -0.42
N LEU A 341 -3.93 1.77 0.41
CA LEU A 341 -5.05 1.95 1.32
C LEU A 341 -4.68 2.64 2.64
N LEU A 342 -3.39 2.78 2.97
CA LEU A 342 -2.96 3.40 4.24
C LEU A 342 -3.57 4.78 4.50
N PRO A 343 -3.65 5.72 3.53
CA PRO A 343 -4.31 7.01 3.72
C PRO A 343 -5.77 6.85 4.12
N LEU A 344 -6.48 5.95 3.45
CA LEU A 344 -7.90 5.70 3.69
C LEU A 344 -8.14 5.02 5.05
N GLN A 345 -7.27 4.08 5.44
CA GLN A 345 -7.30 3.46 6.77
C GLN A 345 -7.04 4.48 7.88
N ASN A 346 -6.09 5.38 7.71
CA ASN A 346 -5.81 6.45 8.66
C ASN A 346 -6.99 7.41 8.78
N LEU A 347 -7.62 7.76 7.67
CA LEU A 347 -8.84 8.56 7.64
C LEU A 347 -9.99 7.86 8.36
N SER A 348 -10.15 6.55 8.16
CA SER A 348 -11.14 5.72 8.85
C SER A 348 -10.92 5.68 10.37
N LYS A 349 -9.67 5.53 10.83
CA LYS A 349 -9.31 5.60 12.26
C LYS A 349 -9.63 6.98 12.84
N PHE A 350 -9.26 8.05 12.13
CA PHE A 350 -9.60 9.42 12.52
C PHE A 350 -11.11 9.62 12.62
N ALA A 351 -11.87 9.17 11.63
CA ALA A 351 -13.33 9.25 11.63
C ALA A 351 -13.96 8.49 12.81
N ALA A 352 -13.39 7.35 13.22
CA ALA A 352 -13.87 6.61 14.38
C ALA A 352 -13.67 7.39 15.69
N TRP A 353 -12.50 7.99 15.89
CA TRP A 353 -12.23 8.85 17.04
C TRP A 353 -13.10 10.12 17.03
N PHE A 354 -13.22 10.75 15.86
CA PHE A 354 -14.08 11.92 15.69
C PHE A 354 -15.55 11.60 16.04
N LEU A 355 -16.07 10.46 15.58
CA LEU A 355 -17.41 10.01 15.92
C LEU A 355 -17.58 9.86 17.44
N LEU A 356 -16.62 9.23 18.12
CA LEU A 356 -16.67 9.06 19.56
C LEU A 356 -16.71 10.41 20.28
N VAL A 357 -15.86 11.35 19.90
CA VAL A 357 -15.83 12.70 20.49
C VAL A 357 -17.13 13.46 20.24
N VAL A 358 -17.67 13.41 19.02
CA VAL A 358 -18.94 14.05 18.65
C VAL A 358 -20.10 13.47 19.48
N LEU A 359 -20.15 12.15 19.68
CA LEU A 359 -21.18 11.51 20.48
C LEU A 359 -21.06 11.85 21.96
N LEU A 360 -19.86 11.92 22.52
CA LEU A 360 -19.64 12.30 23.92
C LEU A 360 -20.04 13.76 24.16
N ILE A 361 -19.53 14.69 23.37
CA ILE A 361 -19.84 16.12 23.51
C ILE A 361 -21.31 16.38 23.21
N GLY A 362 -21.81 15.84 22.09
CA GLY A 362 -23.21 15.97 21.69
C GLY A 362 -24.16 15.38 22.72
N GLY A 363 -23.84 14.21 23.27
CA GLY A 363 -24.60 13.58 24.33
C GLY A 363 -24.63 14.43 25.60
N ALA A 364 -23.50 14.97 26.02
CA ALA A 364 -23.43 15.87 27.20
C ALA A 364 -24.28 17.13 26.98
N ILE A 365 -24.20 17.74 25.81
CA ILE A 365 -25.00 18.92 25.45
C ILE A 365 -26.50 18.57 25.49
N LEU A 366 -26.90 17.45 24.87
CA LEU A 366 -28.30 17.00 24.88
C LEU A 366 -28.82 16.75 26.30
N ILE A 367 -28.04 16.12 27.17
CA ILE A 367 -28.41 15.88 28.58
C ILE A 367 -28.67 17.21 29.27
N VAL A 368 -27.76 18.18 29.15
CA VAL A 368 -27.89 19.50 29.77
C VAL A 368 -29.16 20.21 29.26
N PHE A 369 -29.37 20.22 27.95
CA PHE A 369 -30.56 20.84 27.34
C PHE A 369 -31.86 20.15 27.75
N HIS A 370 -31.87 18.81 27.88
CA HIS A 370 -33.04 18.10 28.34
C HIS A 370 -33.35 18.41 29.82
N ILE A 371 -32.35 18.54 30.68
CA ILE A 371 -32.51 18.96 32.06
C ILE A 371 -33.08 20.38 32.14
N PHE A 372 -32.54 21.33 31.33
CA PHE A 372 -33.07 22.71 31.28
C PHE A 372 -34.51 22.73 30.79
N ASN A 373 -34.84 21.99 29.73
CA ASN A 373 -36.20 21.88 29.21
C ASN A 373 -37.21 21.44 30.28
N ILE A 374 -36.82 20.46 31.10
CA ILE A 374 -37.66 19.97 32.19
C ILE A 374 -37.78 20.99 33.32
N ARG A 375 -36.69 21.66 33.70
CA ARG A 375 -36.71 22.71 34.73
C ARG A 375 -37.66 23.86 34.36
N GLU A 376 -37.70 24.28 33.14
CA GLU A 376 -38.60 25.32 32.66
C GLU A 376 -40.09 24.90 32.72
N ARG A 377 -40.36 23.60 32.56
CA ARG A 377 -41.72 23.04 32.58
C ARG A 377 -42.12 22.43 33.95
N LYS A 378 -41.35 22.71 35.01
CA LYS A 378 -41.64 22.15 36.34
C LYS A 378 -43.06 22.42 36.80
N TYR A 379 -43.64 23.60 36.47
CA TYR A 379 -45.01 23.96 36.83
C TYR A 379 -46.06 23.12 36.06
N GLU A 380 -45.90 22.88 34.77
CA GLU A 380 -46.77 22.02 33.96
C GLU A 380 -46.80 20.60 34.55
N ILE A 381 -45.62 20.08 34.92
CA ILE A 381 -45.46 18.76 35.57
C ILE A 381 -46.22 18.74 36.93
N GLY A 382 -46.08 19.80 37.73
CA GLY A 382 -46.76 19.93 39.02
C GLY A 382 -48.28 19.92 38.87
N VAL A 383 -48.84 20.70 37.93
CA VAL A 383 -50.27 20.77 37.65
C VAL A 383 -50.80 19.42 37.13
N LEU A 384 -50.13 18.78 36.16
CA LEU A 384 -50.57 17.47 35.64
C LEU A 384 -50.57 16.37 36.70
N THR A 385 -49.60 16.39 37.61
CA THR A 385 -49.54 15.44 38.71
C THR A 385 -50.58 15.77 39.82
N ALA A 386 -50.88 17.05 40.06
CA ALA A 386 -51.92 17.48 41.02
C ALA A 386 -53.33 17.10 40.54
N ILE A 387 -53.61 17.10 39.22
CA ILE A 387 -54.87 16.62 38.62
C ILE A 387 -55.02 15.09 38.66
N GLY A 388 -53.97 14.34 39.14
CA GLY A 388 -54.03 12.88 39.29
C GLY A 388 -53.38 12.08 38.20
N MET A 389 -52.64 12.70 37.25
CA MET A 389 -51.85 11.94 36.26
C MET A 389 -50.68 11.22 36.94
N ARG A 390 -50.52 9.91 36.62
CA ARG A 390 -49.36 9.15 37.10
C ARG A 390 -48.07 9.76 36.52
N LYS A 391 -47.04 9.93 37.38
CA LYS A 391 -45.73 10.49 36.99
C LYS A 391 -45.14 9.82 35.73
N SER A 392 -45.34 8.49 35.58
CA SER A 392 -44.89 7.74 34.38
C SER A 392 -45.57 8.17 33.08
N ARG A 393 -46.87 8.55 33.13
CA ARG A 393 -47.57 9.04 31.93
C ARG A 393 -47.14 10.44 31.56
N VAL A 394 -46.82 11.28 32.52
CA VAL A 394 -46.25 12.61 32.32
C VAL A 394 -44.86 12.48 31.69
N ALA A 395 -44.02 11.60 32.26
CA ALA A 395 -42.69 11.31 31.70
C ALA A 395 -42.76 10.78 30.24
N LEU A 396 -43.71 9.88 29.96
CA LEU A 396 -43.90 9.34 28.61
C LEU A 396 -44.34 10.42 27.60
N GLN A 397 -45.13 11.40 28.02
CA GLN A 397 -45.54 12.52 27.16
C GLN A 397 -44.32 13.37 26.77
N PHE A 398 -43.44 13.69 27.72
CA PHE A 398 -42.19 14.43 27.41
C PHE A 398 -41.24 13.60 26.55
N LEU A 399 -41.14 12.32 26.81
CA LEU A 399 -40.31 11.41 26.05
C LEU A 399 -40.77 11.33 24.56
N THR A 400 -42.08 11.22 24.32
CA THR A 400 -42.64 11.22 22.96
C THR A 400 -42.39 12.54 22.24
N GLU A 401 -42.48 13.69 22.94
CA GLU A 401 -42.16 15.02 22.38
C GLU A 401 -40.71 15.09 21.94
N LEU A 402 -39.75 14.67 22.79
CA LEU A 402 -38.33 14.66 22.51
C LEU A 402 -38.00 13.69 21.36
N PHE A 403 -38.55 12.49 21.38
CA PHE A 403 -38.33 11.51 20.30
C PHE A 403 -38.79 12.02 18.93
N THR A 404 -39.95 12.69 18.89
CA THR A 404 -40.47 13.22 17.64
C THR A 404 -39.54 14.30 17.05
N VAL A 405 -39.07 15.24 17.87
CA VAL A 405 -38.11 16.26 17.45
C VAL A 405 -36.82 15.62 16.99
N THR A 406 -36.23 14.76 17.81
CA THR A 406 -34.95 14.10 17.47
C THR A 406 -35.05 13.28 16.19
N PHE A 407 -36.14 12.52 16.02
CA PHE A 407 -36.32 11.67 14.84
C PHE A 407 -36.38 12.50 13.54
N VAL A 408 -37.15 13.60 13.56
CA VAL A 408 -37.25 14.50 12.37
C VAL A 408 -35.88 15.12 12.02
N PHE A 409 -35.19 15.66 13.02
CA PHE A 409 -33.90 16.29 12.77
C PHE A 409 -32.78 15.27 12.49
N LEU A 410 -32.90 14.04 13.01
CA LEU A 410 -32.01 12.94 12.68
C LEU A 410 -32.15 12.55 11.20
N LEU A 411 -33.39 12.42 10.69
CA LEU A 411 -33.63 12.16 9.26
C LEU A 411 -33.11 13.26 8.36
N LEU A 412 -33.34 14.53 8.75
CA LEU A 412 -32.79 15.68 8.01
C LEU A 412 -31.27 15.68 8.04
N GLY A 413 -30.67 15.41 9.19
CA GLY A 413 -29.21 15.32 9.33
C GLY A 413 -28.61 14.17 8.51
N THR A 414 -29.30 13.02 8.45
CA THR A 414 -28.88 11.89 7.59
C THR A 414 -28.93 12.27 6.13
N ALA A 415 -29.97 12.94 5.67
CA ALA A 415 -30.09 13.38 4.27
C ALA A 415 -28.99 14.38 3.90
N ILE A 416 -28.73 15.38 4.75
CA ILE A 416 -27.67 16.37 4.53
C ILE A 416 -26.28 15.72 4.61
N GLY A 417 -26.05 14.90 5.65
CA GLY A 417 -24.78 14.20 5.84
C GLY A 417 -24.47 13.22 4.71
N GLY A 418 -25.49 12.49 4.23
CA GLY A 418 -25.36 11.60 3.08
C GLY A 418 -24.98 12.33 1.80
N ALA A 419 -25.66 13.46 1.50
CA ALA A 419 -25.34 14.28 0.33
C ALA A 419 -23.94 14.91 0.40
N ALA A 420 -23.46 15.25 1.61
CA ALA A 420 -22.14 15.84 1.83
C ALA A 420 -21.03 14.79 1.95
N SER A 421 -21.35 13.49 2.14
CA SER A 421 -20.36 12.45 2.48
C SER A 421 -19.32 12.23 1.38
N VAL A 422 -19.75 12.14 0.11
CA VAL A 422 -18.85 11.91 -1.03
C VAL A 422 -17.87 13.07 -1.23
N PRO A 423 -18.32 14.33 -1.40
CA PRO A 423 -17.39 15.44 -1.61
C PRO A 423 -16.45 15.67 -0.42
N VAL A 424 -16.92 15.49 0.81
CA VAL A 424 -16.08 15.64 2.00
C VAL A 424 -15.04 14.53 2.11
N THR A 425 -15.43 13.28 1.85
CA THR A 425 -14.50 12.14 1.86
C THR A 425 -13.42 12.31 0.81
N ASN A 426 -13.78 12.68 -0.42
CA ASN A 426 -12.82 12.90 -1.51
C ASN A 426 -11.87 14.06 -1.21
N ALA A 427 -12.36 15.16 -0.65
CA ALA A 427 -11.51 16.30 -0.27
C ALA A 427 -10.52 15.95 0.84
N LEU A 428 -10.96 15.19 1.86
CA LEU A 428 -10.10 14.73 2.94
C LEU A 428 -9.07 13.70 2.45
N LEU A 429 -9.47 12.78 1.56
CA LEU A 429 -8.56 11.80 0.97
C LEU A 429 -7.48 12.49 0.13
N ALA A 430 -7.87 13.43 -0.73
CA ALA A 430 -6.93 14.22 -1.53
C ALA A 430 -5.91 14.98 -0.66
N SER A 431 -6.37 15.56 0.45
CA SER A 431 -5.47 16.26 1.40
C SER A 431 -4.49 15.31 2.10
N GLN A 432 -4.88 14.07 2.39
CA GLN A 432 -3.99 13.06 2.98
C GLN A 432 -2.97 12.54 1.98
N ILE A 433 -3.37 12.29 0.73
CA ILE A 433 -2.47 11.87 -0.34
C ILE A 433 -1.41 12.94 -0.58
N SER A 434 -1.79 14.21 -0.71
CA SER A 434 -0.83 15.30 -0.91
C SER A 434 0.12 15.50 0.28
N ALA A 435 -0.34 15.27 1.51
CA ALA A 435 0.51 15.30 2.69
C ALA A 435 1.54 14.15 2.70
N GLN A 436 1.17 12.94 2.25
CA GLN A 436 2.09 11.82 2.12
C GLN A 436 3.11 12.04 0.99
N GLU A 437 2.68 12.54 -0.16
CA GLU A 437 3.59 12.90 -1.27
C GLU A 437 4.63 13.93 -0.80
N THR A 438 4.21 14.94 -0.04
CA THR A 438 5.12 15.94 0.54
C THR A 438 6.09 15.31 1.54
N GLN A 439 5.65 14.38 2.38
CA GLN A 439 6.52 13.69 3.32
C GLN A 439 7.53 12.77 2.61
N GLN A 440 7.13 12.07 1.56
CA GLN A 440 8.03 11.24 0.75
C GLN A 440 9.06 12.10 0.02
N ALA A 441 8.65 13.20 -0.58
CA ALA A 441 9.55 14.16 -1.22
C ALA A 441 10.57 14.74 -0.22
N ASN A 442 10.13 15.09 0.99
CA ASN A 442 11.01 15.58 2.05
C ASN A 442 11.98 14.50 2.57
N ARG A 443 11.56 13.24 2.64
CA ARG A 443 12.46 12.14 3.00
C ARG A 443 13.52 11.91 1.93
N GLN A 444 13.17 11.99 0.66
CA GLN A 444 14.13 11.87 -0.45
C GLN A 444 15.13 13.05 -0.46
N GLN A 445 14.69 14.27 -0.18
CA GLN A 445 15.59 15.44 -0.09
C GLN A 445 16.52 15.40 1.13
N ASN A 446 16.09 14.76 2.23
CA ASN A 446 16.88 14.63 3.45
C ASN A 446 17.75 13.36 3.50
N PHE A 447 17.54 12.43 2.56
CA PHE A 447 18.34 11.21 2.47
C PHE A 447 19.70 11.55 1.84
N GLY A 448 20.75 11.58 2.65
CA GLY A 448 22.11 11.87 2.20
C GLY A 448 22.70 13.20 2.68
N ARG A 449 21.97 13.97 3.48
CA ARG A 449 22.57 15.11 4.17
C ARG A 449 23.23 14.60 5.46
N PRO A 450 24.58 14.70 5.61
CA PRO A 450 25.23 14.39 6.89
C PRO A 450 24.61 15.29 7.96
N GLY A 451 24.19 14.70 9.07
CA GLY A 451 23.66 15.44 10.20
C GLY A 451 24.68 16.48 10.66
N GLY A 452 24.56 17.69 10.18
CA GLY A 452 25.33 18.85 10.65
C GLY A 452 24.79 19.25 12.00
N MET A 453 25.67 19.20 12.99
CA MET A 453 25.49 19.74 14.33
C MET A 453 24.88 21.15 14.30
N ASP A 454 23.98 21.33 15.22
CA ASP A 454 23.45 22.53 15.79
C ASP A 454 24.40 23.74 15.71
N GLY A 455 23.91 24.84 15.18
CA GLY A 455 24.58 26.10 15.19
C GLY A 455 23.63 27.19 14.71
N GLY A 456 23.01 27.90 15.67
CA GLY A 456 21.98 28.89 15.44
C GLY A 456 22.40 30.07 14.56
N GLY A 457 21.41 30.74 14.01
CA GLY A 457 21.53 32.11 13.51
C GLY A 457 20.77 32.43 12.26
N ALA A 458 19.66 33.10 12.48
CA ALA A 458 19.15 34.27 11.72
C ALA A 458 18.91 34.25 10.21
N ASP A 459 17.64 34.53 9.89
CA ASP A 459 17.14 35.33 8.77
C ASP A 459 17.88 35.31 7.42
N ALA A 460 17.28 34.61 6.46
CA ALA A 460 17.38 35.03 5.07
C ALA A 460 16.08 34.64 4.34
N ALA A 461 15.43 35.63 3.75
CA ALA A 461 14.23 35.54 2.94
C ALA A 461 14.41 34.63 1.71
N PRO A 462 13.32 34.07 1.16
CA PRO A 462 13.39 33.15 0.03
C PRO A 462 13.67 33.90 -1.26
N ALA A 463 14.78 33.56 -1.91
CA ALA A 463 15.03 33.93 -3.29
C ALA A 463 14.27 32.96 -4.21
N ASP A 464 13.53 33.51 -5.15
CA ASP A 464 12.89 32.85 -6.28
C ASP A 464 13.86 31.89 -6.98
N LEU A 465 13.53 30.60 -7.01
CA LEU A 465 14.14 29.63 -7.90
C LEU A 465 13.10 29.15 -8.91
N PRO A 466 13.45 29.10 -10.20
CA PRO A 466 12.50 28.76 -11.25
C PRO A 466 12.07 27.29 -11.16
N THR A 467 10.76 27.09 -11.23
CA THR A 467 10.07 25.82 -11.38
C THR A 467 10.49 25.14 -12.68
N GLY A 468 11.40 24.18 -12.59
CA GLY A 468 11.83 23.30 -13.68
C GLY A 468 11.71 21.84 -13.30
N GLY A 469 10.70 21.15 -13.84
CA GLY A 469 10.73 19.77 -14.24
C GLY A 469 10.88 18.67 -13.20
N GLY A 470 9.89 18.45 -12.32
CA GLY A 470 9.76 17.20 -11.55
C GLY A 470 8.73 16.25 -12.22
N GLY A 471 9.16 15.43 -13.18
CA GLY A 471 8.27 14.60 -14.00
C GLY A 471 8.30 13.09 -13.80
N GLY A 472 9.10 12.53 -12.89
CA GLY A 472 9.34 11.08 -12.87
C GLY A 472 8.49 10.22 -11.93
N PHE A 473 8.04 10.73 -10.80
CA PHE A 473 7.20 9.99 -9.85
C PHE A 473 5.69 10.23 -9.99
N ARG A 474 5.29 11.18 -10.85
CA ARG A 474 3.88 11.48 -11.11
C ARG A 474 3.13 10.35 -11.85
N GLY A 475 3.84 9.49 -12.58
CA GLY A 475 3.21 8.39 -13.34
C GLY A 475 2.74 7.24 -12.46
N MET A 476 3.58 6.76 -11.54
CA MET A 476 3.26 5.61 -10.70
C MET A 476 2.30 5.98 -9.56
N GLY A 477 2.44 7.16 -8.96
CA GLY A 477 1.49 7.70 -7.99
C GLY A 477 0.13 8.04 -8.60
N ARG A 478 0.07 8.49 -9.87
CA ARG A 478 -1.19 8.76 -10.55
C ARG A 478 -1.97 7.51 -10.93
N GLN A 479 -1.30 6.42 -11.28
CA GLN A 479 -1.97 5.15 -11.55
C GLN A 479 -2.57 4.55 -10.27
N MET A 480 -1.87 4.59 -9.14
CA MET A 480 -2.43 4.16 -7.84
C MET A 480 -3.55 5.08 -7.33
N VAL A 481 -3.44 6.40 -7.57
CA VAL A 481 -4.48 7.37 -7.17
C VAL A 481 -5.75 7.23 -7.99
N SER A 482 -5.68 6.78 -9.26
CA SER A 482 -6.89 6.55 -10.07
C SER A 482 -7.74 5.38 -9.57
N TYR A 483 -7.15 4.38 -8.92
CA TYR A 483 -7.90 3.29 -8.27
C TYR A 483 -8.67 3.74 -7.02
N LEU A 484 -8.20 4.77 -6.31
CA LEU A 484 -8.82 5.29 -5.09
C LEU A 484 -9.68 6.56 -5.30
N SER A 485 -9.67 7.14 -6.51
CA SER A 485 -10.37 8.40 -6.78
C SER A 485 -11.88 8.28 -6.92
N ASP A 486 -12.41 7.07 -7.06
CA ASP A 486 -13.85 6.84 -7.21
C ASP A 486 -14.45 6.10 -6.01
N VAL A 487 -14.54 6.78 -4.88
CA VAL A 487 -15.46 6.38 -3.82
C VAL A 487 -16.88 6.79 -4.23
N SER A 488 -17.48 5.97 -5.07
CA SER A 488 -18.76 6.31 -5.71
C SER A 488 -19.99 6.22 -4.80
N SER A 489 -19.92 5.60 -3.62
CA SER A 489 -21.04 5.55 -2.68
C SER A 489 -20.59 5.38 -1.23
N ALA A 490 -20.40 6.50 -0.55
CA ALA A 490 -20.02 6.49 0.87
C ALA A 490 -21.20 6.27 1.84
N THR A 491 -22.45 6.31 1.37
CA THR A 491 -23.64 6.21 2.24
C THR A 491 -24.53 5.05 1.79
N ASP A 492 -24.34 3.91 2.43
CA ASP A 492 -25.16 2.72 2.26
C ASP A 492 -26.30 2.67 3.31
N TRP A 493 -27.32 1.83 3.06
CA TRP A 493 -28.41 1.54 4.01
C TRP A 493 -27.90 1.16 5.40
N VAL A 494 -26.75 0.51 5.49
CA VAL A 494 -26.10 0.12 6.75
C VAL A 494 -25.72 1.36 7.57
N VAL A 495 -25.16 2.39 6.94
CA VAL A 495 -24.79 3.66 7.58
C VAL A 495 -26.04 4.38 8.11
N VAL A 496 -27.12 4.41 7.30
CA VAL A 496 -28.39 5.04 7.71
C VAL A 496 -28.97 4.32 8.93
N LEU A 497 -29.00 2.99 8.94
CA LEU A 497 -29.50 2.17 10.05
C LEU A 497 -28.65 2.35 11.32
N GLN A 498 -27.33 2.35 11.18
CA GLN A 498 -26.41 2.59 12.29
C GLN A 498 -26.62 3.99 12.89
N LEU A 499 -26.75 5.01 12.05
CA LEU A 499 -26.98 6.39 12.50
C LEU A 499 -28.30 6.53 13.22
N LEU A 500 -29.38 5.95 12.69
CA LEU A 500 -30.68 5.93 13.36
C LEU A 500 -30.61 5.21 14.70
N GLY A 501 -29.94 4.06 14.77
CA GLY A 501 -29.73 3.31 16.00
C GLY A 501 -28.96 4.11 17.06
N ILE A 502 -27.83 4.70 16.68
CA ILE A 502 -26.98 5.52 17.57
C ILE A 502 -27.74 6.77 18.02
N GLY A 503 -28.41 7.47 17.11
CA GLY A 503 -29.16 8.69 17.43
C GLY A 503 -30.34 8.42 18.38
N LEU A 504 -31.09 7.32 18.15
CA LEU A 504 -32.16 6.90 19.04
C LEU A 504 -31.62 6.47 20.42
N ALA A 505 -30.51 5.72 20.47
CA ALA A 505 -29.87 5.31 21.73
C ALA A 505 -29.39 6.53 22.52
N LEU A 506 -28.76 7.51 21.88
CA LEU A 506 -28.31 8.74 22.52
C LEU A 506 -29.48 9.55 23.07
N THR A 507 -30.57 9.66 22.30
CA THR A 507 -31.80 10.33 22.75
C THR A 507 -32.43 9.61 23.94
N LEU A 508 -32.48 8.29 23.91
CA LEU A 508 -33.02 7.49 25.01
C LEU A 508 -32.20 7.69 26.29
N LEU A 509 -30.86 7.63 26.20
CA LEU A 509 -29.95 7.86 27.31
C LEU A 509 -30.16 9.26 27.92
N SER A 510 -30.17 10.30 27.09
CA SER A 510 -30.33 11.67 27.54
C SER A 510 -31.74 11.90 28.16
N ALA A 511 -32.76 11.27 27.56
CA ALA A 511 -34.13 11.33 28.08
C ALA A 511 -34.30 10.56 29.39
N CYS A 512 -33.64 9.42 29.60
CA CYS A 512 -33.65 8.69 30.86
C CYS A 512 -33.08 9.53 32.00
N VAL A 513 -31.97 10.24 31.78
CA VAL A 513 -31.40 11.18 32.76
C VAL A 513 -32.40 12.28 33.09
N ALA A 514 -33.05 12.82 32.08
CA ALA A 514 -34.06 13.86 32.23
C ALA A 514 -35.30 13.37 33.02
N VAL A 515 -35.79 12.17 32.71
CA VAL A 515 -36.91 11.52 33.44
C VAL A 515 -36.53 11.26 34.92
N ALA A 516 -35.30 10.78 35.16
CA ALA A 516 -34.82 10.58 36.54
C ALA A 516 -34.79 11.89 37.32
N ALA A 517 -34.45 13.01 36.68
CA ALA A 517 -34.53 14.33 37.30
C ALA A 517 -36.00 14.73 37.65
N VAL A 518 -36.96 14.45 36.72
CA VAL A 518 -38.39 14.70 36.97
C VAL A 518 -38.94 13.88 38.15
N MET A 519 -38.56 12.62 38.24
CA MET A 519 -39.04 11.71 39.28
C MET A 519 -38.61 12.15 40.68
N ARG A 520 -37.53 12.91 40.83
CA ARG A 520 -37.05 13.48 42.09
C ARG A 520 -37.81 14.72 42.54
N TYR A 521 -38.66 15.33 41.70
CA TYR A 521 -39.45 16.51 42.10
C TYR A 521 -40.70 16.08 42.92
N GLU A 522 -40.86 16.70 44.10
CA GLU A 522 -42.06 16.59 44.94
C GLU A 522 -43.09 17.63 44.50
N PRO A 523 -44.31 17.23 44.06
CA PRO A 523 -45.33 18.14 43.53
C PRO A 523 -45.76 19.25 44.51
N LEU A 524 -45.85 18.91 45.80
CA LEU A 524 -46.24 19.84 46.84
C LEU A 524 -45.23 20.98 47.05
N LYS A 525 -43.94 20.69 46.92
CA LYS A 525 -42.87 21.68 47.10
C LYS A 525 -42.79 22.68 45.93
N ILE A 526 -43.13 22.24 44.73
CA ILE A 526 -43.15 23.07 43.51
C ILE A 526 -44.31 24.10 43.58
N LEU A 527 -45.45 23.71 44.13
CA LEU A 527 -46.61 24.59 44.24
C LEU A 527 -46.49 25.58 45.40
N SER A 528 -45.78 25.21 46.49
CA SER A 528 -45.56 26.07 47.65
C SER A 528 -44.46 27.11 47.49
N GLU A 529 -43.50 26.94 46.58
CA GLU A 529 -42.40 27.89 46.35
C GLU A 529 -42.83 29.17 45.54
N ARG A 530 -44.12 29.31 45.22
CA ARG A 530 -44.66 30.45 44.47
C ARG A 530 -45.72 31.25 45.26
N GLY A 531 -45.80 31.01 46.58
CA GLY A 531 -46.59 31.80 47.48
C GLY A 531 -45.81 32.94 48.12
#